data_e0af61f43e41957d332c767ec51862a4
#
_entry.id   e0af61f43e41957d332c767ec51862a4
#
_cell.length_a   1.000
_cell.length_b   1.000
_cell.length_c   1.000
_cell.angle_alpha   90.00
_cell.angle_beta   90.00
_cell.angle_gamma   90.00
#
_symmetry.space_group_name_H-M   'P 1'
#
loop_
_entity.id
_entity.type
_entity.pdbx_description
1 polymer ?
#
loop_
_entity_poly.entity_id
_entity_poly.type
_entity_poly.pdbx_seq_one_letter_code
_entity_poly.pdbx_strand_id
1 'polypeptide(L)'
;MREVVIVDSVRTGLAKSFRGKFNQTRPDDMAAHCVNALLTRNGIDPASVEDCIVGAGSNEGAQGYNIGRNVAVLSRLGTGTAGMTLNRFCSSGLQAIAIAANQIASGCSDIIVAGGVESISLTMKSVNTDNLINSLLKEQVPGIYFPMGQTAEVVARRYNVSREEQDLYALQSQQRTAAAQAAGLFDDEIVAMAVKYRVEDKNSGQVQILDGVVDRDDCNRPDTTLENLAGLKPVFAEDGSVTAGNSSQLSDGASMTLVMSLERALALGLKPKAFFRGFTVAGCEPDEMGIGPVFSVPKLLKAKGLQVDDIDLWELNEAFASQCLYSRNRLQIDNARYNVNGGSISIGHPFGMTGSRQVGHLVRELQRRNLRYGIVTMCVGGGMGATGLFEAVR
;
A
#
# COMPACT_ATOMS: atom_id res chain seq x y z
N MET A 1 -7.64 -8.74 26.07
CA MET A 1 -6.57 -8.21 25.18
C MET A 1 -6.54 -6.69 25.35
N ARG A 2 -5.35 -6.09 25.33
CA ARG A 2 -5.18 -4.63 25.46
C ARG A 2 -5.73 -3.95 24.21
N GLU A 3 -6.25 -2.72 24.38
CA GLU A 3 -6.66 -1.88 23.26
C GLU A 3 -5.43 -1.35 22.53
N VAL A 4 -5.44 -1.45 21.21
CA VAL A 4 -4.35 -1.02 20.34
C VAL A 4 -4.81 0.11 19.43
N VAL A 5 -3.97 1.12 19.31
CA VAL A 5 -4.28 2.33 18.56
C VAL A 5 -3.23 2.66 17.50
N ILE A 6 -3.70 3.28 16.43
CA ILE A 6 -2.88 3.99 15.46
C ILE A 6 -2.75 5.43 15.95
N VAL A 7 -1.55 5.82 16.36
CA VAL A 7 -1.28 7.17 16.84
C VAL A 7 -1.07 8.12 15.66
N ASP A 8 -0.19 7.77 14.75
CA ASP A 8 0.09 8.53 13.54
C ASP A 8 0.61 7.62 12.43
N SER A 9 0.58 8.10 11.20
CA SER A 9 1.15 7.43 10.04
C SER A 9 1.66 8.48 9.07
N VAL A 10 2.86 8.32 8.56
CA VAL A 10 3.44 9.21 7.56
C VAL A 10 4.00 8.41 6.39
N ARG A 11 4.19 9.08 5.27
CA ARG A 11 4.76 8.50 4.06
C ARG A 11 5.61 9.49 3.28
N THR A 12 6.43 9.00 2.41
CA THR A 12 6.97 9.82 1.33
C THR A 12 5.86 10.12 0.30
N GLY A 13 6.04 11.12 -0.54
CA GLY A 13 5.35 11.14 -1.83
C GLY A 13 5.73 9.87 -2.61
N LEU A 14 4.91 9.50 -3.60
CA LEU A 14 5.22 8.41 -4.51
C LEU A 14 5.81 8.93 -5.81
N ALA A 15 6.91 8.33 -6.25
CA ALA A 15 7.53 8.63 -7.53
C ALA A 15 7.40 7.46 -8.51
N LYS A 16 7.24 7.74 -9.81
CA LYS A 16 7.21 6.70 -10.84
C LYS A 16 8.51 5.91 -10.83
N SER A 17 8.41 4.59 -10.81
CA SER A 17 9.60 3.73 -10.87
C SER A 17 10.43 4.00 -12.12
N PHE A 18 11.74 3.87 -11.99
CA PHE A 18 12.79 4.06 -13.00
C PHE A 18 12.97 5.49 -13.51
N ARG A 19 11.92 6.31 -13.54
CA ARG A 19 11.94 7.67 -14.13
C ARG A 19 11.68 8.79 -13.15
N GLY A 20 11.07 8.44 -11.99
CA GLY A 20 10.78 9.40 -10.94
C GLY A 20 11.99 9.68 -10.06
N LYS A 21 11.82 10.64 -9.17
CA LYS A 21 12.92 11.15 -8.34
C LYS A 21 13.46 10.16 -7.30
N PHE A 22 12.80 9.02 -7.05
CA PHE A 22 13.32 7.97 -6.18
C PHE A 22 14.17 6.90 -6.88
N ASN A 23 14.46 7.05 -8.17
CA ASN A 23 15.14 6.05 -8.98
C ASN A 23 16.60 5.74 -8.57
N GLN A 24 17.17 6.48 -7.63
CA GLN A 24 18.48 6.25 -7.02
C GLN A 24 18.42 6.19 -5.49
N THR A 25 17.23 6.39 -4.90
CA THR A 25 17.06 6.43 -3.44
C THR A 25 16.87 5.02 -2.91
N ARG A 26 17.65 4.64 -1.92
CA ARG A 26 17.54 3.33 -1.27
C ARG A 26 16.23 3.21 -0.48
N PRO A 27 15.61 2.04 -0.46
CA PRO A 27 14.36 1.82 0.27
C PRO A 27 14.51 1.96 1.79
N ASP A 28 15.65 1.54 2.35
CA ASP A 28 15.97 1.73 3.76
C ASP A 28 16.07 3.22 4.14
N ASP A 29 16.64 4.09 3.27
CA ASP A 29 16.66 5.55 3.47
C ASP A 29 15.24 6.14 3.49
N MET A 30 14.38 5.74 2.54
CA MET A 30 12.98 6.21 2.48
C MET A 30 12.20 5.84 3.74
N ALA A 31 12.31 4.59 4.20
CA ALA A 31 11.61 4.13 5.38
C ALA A 31 12.17 4.77 6.68
N ALA A 32 13.50 4.89 6.81
CA ALA A 32 14.14 5.57 7.94
C ALA A 32 13.74 7.05 8.02
N HIS A 33 13.59 7.74 6.87
CA HIS A 33 13.08 9.11 6.80
C HIS A 33 11.67 9.20 7.41
N CYS A 34 10.77 8.27 7.06
CA CYS A 34 9.42 8.20 7.64
C CYS A 34 9.45 7.91 9.15
N VAL A 35 10.30 6.97 9.61
CA VAL A 35 10.48 6.68 11.04
C VAL A 35 10.91 7.94 11.80
N ASN A 36 11.94 8.64 11.31
CA ASN A 36 12.44 9.85 11.94
C ASN A 36 11.38 10.95 12.03
N ALA A 37 10.56 11.09 10.97
CA ALA A 37 9.44 12.03 10.97
C ALA A 37 8.37 11.67 12.01
N LEU A 38 8.00 10.39 12.14
CA LEU A 38 7.06 9.94 13.18
C LEU A 38 7.57 10.24 14.60
N LEU A 39 8.82 9.92 14.87
CA LEU A 39 9.43 10.17 16.19
C LEU A 39 9.43 11.67 16.51
N THR A 40 9.82 12.52 15.56
CA THR A 40 9.88 13.96 15.74
C THR A 40 8.49 14.56 15.92
N ARG A 41 7.54 14.21 15.05
CA ARG A 41 6.18 14.76 15.05
C ARG A 41 5.43 14.45 16.34
N ASN A 42 5.65 13.28 16.91
CA ASN A 42 4.92 12.80 18.09
C ASN A 42 5.74 12.90 19.38
N GLY A 43 6.95 13.46 19.36
CA GLY A 43 7.79 13.60 20.54
C GLY A 43 8.17 12.26 21.20
N ILE A 44 8.34 11.20 20.39
CA ILE A 44 8.66 9.86 20.90
C ILE A 44 10.14 9.73 21.18
N ASP A 45 10.46 9.28 22.40
CA ASP A 45 11.82 8.84 22.73
C ASP A 45 12.16 7.58 21.91
N PRO A 46 13.17 7.64 21.03
CA PRO A 46 13.56 6.49 20.22
C PRO A 46 13.82 5.21 21.02
N ALA A 47 14.38 5.35 22.22
CA ALA A 47 14.69 4.21 23.11
C ALA A 47 13.44 3.49 23.66
N SER A 48 12.26 4.12 23.57
CA SER A 48 10.99 3.52 23.99
C SER A 48 10.34 2.66 22.91
N VAL A 49 10.85 2.68 21.68
CA VAL A 49 10.32 1.87 20.57
C VAL A 49 10.98 0.49 20.58
N GLU A 50 10.17 -0.54 20.70
CA GLU A 50 10.66 -1.91 20.97
C GLU A 50 10.94 -2.69 19.69
N ASP A 51 10.22 -2.40 18.59
CA ASP A 51 10.39 -3.10 17.31
C ASP A 51 10.10 -2.17 16.12
N CYS A 52 10.73 -2.50 14.98
CA CYS A 52 10.52 -1.85 13.69
C CYS A 52 10.15 -2.92 12.65
N ILE A 53 8.87 -3.00 12.29
CA ILE A 53 8.35 -4.05 11.41
C ILE A 53 8.09 -3.47 10.01
N VAL A 54 8.86 -3.92 9.02
CA VAL A 54 8.80 -3.39 7.65
C VAL A 54 8.37 -4.46 6.66
N GLY A 55 7.27 -4.20 5.99
CA GLY A 55 6.80 -4.99 4.85
C GLY A 55 7.49 -4.58 3.56
N ALA A 56 7.90 -5.56 2.76
CA ALA A 56 8.42 -5.36 1.41
C ALA A 56 7.88 -6.45 0.48
N GLY A 57 7.48 -6.07 -0.71
CA GLY A 57 6.93 -7.01 -1.69
C GLY A 57 8.01 -7.83 -2.40
N SER A 58 9.21 -7.26 -2.54
CA SER A 58 10.41 -7.92 -3.05
C SER A 58 11.53 -7.81 -2.02
N ASN A 59 12.01 -8.93 -1.49
CA ASN A 59 13.06 -8.97 -0.46
C ASN A 59 14.43 -9.27 -1.09
N GLU A 60 14.76 -8.58 -2.17
CA GLU A 60 15.97 -8.79 -2.95
C GLU A 60 16.72 -7.48 -3.21
N GLY A 61 17.97 -7.57 -3.65
CA GLY A 61 18.79 -6.43 -4.00
C GLY A 61 18.86 -5.41 -2.86
N ALA A 62 18.45 -4.18 -3.12
CA ALA A 62 18.44 -3.09 -2.14
C ALA A 62 17.46 -3.32 -0.95
N GLN A 63 16.52 -4.25 -1.07
CA GLN A 63 15.56 -4.66 -0.04
C GLN A 63 15.91 -6.02 0.60
N GLY A 64 17.05 -6.58 0.24
CA GLY A 64 17.53 -7.85 0.77
C GLY A 64 17.92 -7.82 2.24
N TYR A 65 18.35 -8.96 2.76
CA TYR A 65 18.58 -9.18 4.19
C TYR A 65 17.31 -8.90 5.02
N ASN A 66 17.48 -8.25 6.17
CA ASN A 66 16.41 -7.79 7.03
C ASN A 66 16.31 -6.26 6.91
N ILE A 67 15.55 -5.76 5.92
CA ILE A 67 15.39 -4.33 5.71
C ILE A 67 14.75 -3.63 6.93
N GLY A 68 13.88 -4.31 7.69
CA GLY A 68 13.32 -3.77 8.94
C GLY A 68 14.40 -3.45 9.95
N ARG A 69 15.39 -4.32 10.09
CA ARG A 69 16.55 -4.06 10.97
C ARG A 69 17.44 -2.94 10.41
N ASN A 70 17.67 -2.91 9.10
CA ASN A 70 18.44 -1.83 8.48
C ASN A 70 17.78 -0.47 8.71
N VAL A 71 16.47 -0.38 8.56
CA VAL A 71 15.66 0.83 8.83
C VAL A 71 15.78 1.26 10.30
N ALA A 72 15.68 0.32 11.25
CA ALA A 72 15.84 0.62 12.68
C ALA A 72 17.20 1.23 12.97
N VAL A 73 18.28 0.60 12.48
CA VAL A 73 19.65 1.06 12.72
C VAL A 73 19.98 2.37 12.03
N LEU A 74 19.46 2.55 10.81
CA LEU A 74 19.69 3.76 10.02
C LEU A 74 18.92 4.97 10.54
N SER A 75 17.75 4.73 11.15
CA SER A 75 16.94 5.77 11.77
C SER A 75 17.44 6.13 13.18
N ARG A 76 16.76 7.10 13.80
CA ARG A 76 17.03 7.48 15.21
C ARG A 76 16.71 6.38 16.24
N LEU A 77 16.06 5.28 15.84
CA LEU A 77 15.84 4.12 16.70
C LEU A 77 17.17 3.47 17.11
N GLY A 78 18.13 3.42 16.19
CA GLY A 78 19.47 2.92 16.45
C GLY A 78 19.53 1.41 16.72
N THR A 79 20.64 0.97 17.33
CA THR A 79 20.92 -0.45 17.56
C THR A 79 20.12 -1.07 18.70
N GLY A 80 19.50 -0.27 19.55
CA GLY A 80 18.68 -0.74 20.68
C GLY A 80 17.33 -1.32 20.28
N THR A 81 16.74 -0.86 19.15
CA THR A 81 15.45 -1.33 18.65
C THR A 81 15.64 -2.55 17.74
N ALA A 82 14.88 -3.61 17.96
CA ALA A 82 14.84 -4.77 17.07
C ALA A 82 14.27 -4.39 15.69
N GLY A 83 14.33 -5.31 14.72
CA GLY A 83 13.74 -5.07 13.41
C GLY A 83 13.40 -6.37 12.70
N MET A 84 12.27 -6.38 12.02
CA MET A 84 11.77 -7.52 11.27
C MET A 84 11.31 -7.11 9.86
N THR A 85 11.59 -7.96 8.89
CA THR A 85 11.05 -7.85 7.53
C THR A 85 10.03 -8.94 7.29
N LEU A 86 8.94 -8.60 6.59
CA LEU A 86 7.95 -9.57 6.16
C LEU A 86 7.53 -9.33 4.71
N ASN A 87 7.06 -10.40 4.08
CA ASN A 87 6.50 -10.37 2.74
C ASN A 87 5.11 -11.05 2.71
N ARG A 88 4.10 -10.27 2.36
CA ARG A 88 2.80 -10.70 1.85
C ARG A 88 2.46 -9.87 0.62
N PHE A 89 3.44 -9.71 -0.28
CA PHE A 89 3.31 -8.90 -1.51
C PHE A 89 2.62 -7.55 -1.25
N CYS A 90 1.54 -7.25 -1.96
CA CYS A 90 0.83 -5.97 -1.88
C CYS A 90 0.31 -5.61 -0.48
N SER A 91 0.08 -6.58 0.40
CA SER A 91 -0.42 -6.34 1.75
C SER A 91 0.65 -6.28 2.83
N SER A 92 1.93 -6.32 2.47
CA SER A 92 3.02 -6.40 3.45
C SER A 92 2.97 -5.26 4.48
N GLY A 93 2.70 -4.02 4.07
CA GLY A 93 2.58 -2.90 4.99
C GLY A 93 1.38 -3.00 5.94
N LEU A 94 0.22 -3.45 5.45
CA LEU A 94 -0.96 -3.71 6.30
C LEU A 94 -0.71 -4.88 7.26
N GLN A 95 -0.05 -5.94 6.79
CA GLN A 95 0.33 -7.09 7.61
C GLN A 95 1.32 -6.70 8.71
N ALA A 96 2.28 -5.80 8.42
CA ALA A 96 3.22 -5.28 9.41
C ALA A 96 2.49 -4.59 10.56
N ILE A 97 1.52 -3.72 10.25
CA ILE A 97 0.66 -3.06 11.24
C ILE A 97 -0.14 -4.10 12.05
N ALA A 98 -0.69 -5.14 11.40
CA ALA A 98 -1.44 -6.18 12.08
C ALA A 98 -0.57 -7.02 13.04
N ILE A 99 0.69 -7.32 12.67
CA ILE A 99 1.63 -8.01 13.56
C ILE A 99 1.97 -7.13 14.76
N ALA A 100 2.32 -5.86 14.53
CA ALA A 100 2.57 -4.90 15.59
C ALA A 100 1.39 -4.81 16.57
N ALA A 101 0.17 -4.69 16.04
CA ALA A 101 -1.04 -4.64 16.84
C ALA A 101 -1.26 -5.90 17.68
N ASN A 102 -0.97 -7.08 17.13
CA ASN A 102 -1.09 -8.35 17.86
C ASN A 102 -0.02 -8.49 18.97
N GLN A 103 1.22 -8.06 18.74
CA GLN A 103 2.27 -8.03 19.77
C GLN A 103 1.88 -7.11 20.94
N ILE A 104 1.35 -5.93 20.62
CA ILE A 104 0.88 -4.97 21.65
C ILE A 104 -0.35 -5.52 22.39
N ALA A 105 -1.33 -6.09 21.66
CA ALA A 105 -2.54 -6.65 22.26
C ALA A 105 -2.25 -7.81 23.21
N SER A 106 -1.19 -8.59 22.96
CA SER A 106 -0.73 -9.67 23.83
C SER A 106 0.04 -9.19 25.07
N GLY A 107 0.37 -7.90 25.13
CA GLY A 107 1.16 -7.32 26.24
C GLY A 107 2.66 -7.51 26.13
N CYS A 108 3.17 -7.95 24.97
CA CYS A 108 4.60 -8.15 24.75
C CYS A 108 5.34 -6.87 24.38
N SER A 109 4.63 -5.84 23.95
CA SER A 109 5.19 -4.53 23.59
C SER A 109 4.18 -3.42 23.84
N ASP A 110 4.67 -2.18 23.95
CA ASP A 110 3.85 -0.98 24.09
C ASP A 110 3.91 -0.07 22.88
N ILE A 111 5.06 0.06 22.23
CA ILE A 111 5.32 0.97 21.12
C ILE A 111 6.07 0.24 20.01
N ILE A 112 5.45 0.18 18.84
CA ILE A 112 6.05 -0.41 17.65
C ILE A 112 5.87 0.56 16.47
N VAL A 113 6.92 0.72 15.66
CA VAL A 113 6.82 1.37 14.35
C VAL A 113 6.67 0.30 13.29
N ALA A 114 5.56 0.33 12.54
CA ALA A 114 5.25 -0.69 11.54
C ALA A 114 4.81 -0.04 10.24
N GLY A 115 5.17 -0.64 9.11
CA GLY A 115 4.77 -0.09 7.82
C GLY A 115 5.35 -0.86 6.65
N GLY A 116 5.67 -0.17 5.58
CA GLY A 116 6.24 -0.83 4.43
C GLY A 116 6.95 0.11 3.46
N VAL A 117 7.71 -0.50 2.60
CA VAL A 117 8.52 0.18 1.58
C VAL A 117 8.58 -0.65 0.30
N GLU A 118 8.72 0.03 -0.81
CA GLU A 118 9.09 -0.60 -2.07
C GLU A 118 9.92 0.36 -2.90
N SER A 119 11.05 -0.14 -3.45
CA SER A 119 11.79 0.48 -4.52
C SER A 119 11.84 -0.47 -5.71
N ILE A 120 10.82 -0.41 -6.55
CA ILE A 120 10.77 -1.17 -7.81
C ILE A 120 11.96 -0.77 -8.70
N SER A 121 12.34 0.49 -8.66
CA SER A 121 13.49 1.02 -9.39
C SER A 121 14.80 0.28 -9.12
N LEU A 122 15.04 -0.10 -7.87
CA LEU A 122 16.31 -0.72 -7.46
C LEU A 122 16.21 -2.24 -7.29
N THR A 123 14.99 -2.82 -7.24
CA THR A 123 14.81 -4.26 -6.98
C THR A 123 14.42 -5.06 -8.21
N MET A 124 13.52 -4.54 -9.07
CA MET A 124 12.95 -5.33 -10.17
C MET A 124 14.01 -5.91 -11.14
N LYS A 125 15.12 -5.21 -11.34
CA LYS A 125 16.23 -5.69 -12.19
C LYS A 125 17.25 -6.55 -11.44
N SER A 126 17.10 -6.68 -10.13
CA SER A 126 18.02 -7.42 -9.25
C SER A 126 17.42 -8.71 -8.72
N VAL A 127 16.23 -9.10 -9.20
CA VAL A 127 15.57 -10.36 -8.80
C VAL A 127 16.41 -11.53 -9.28
N ASN A 128 16.80 -12.39 -8.34
CA ASN A 128 17.42 -13.66 -8.69
C ASN A 128 16.34 -14.63 -9.16
N THR A 129 16.42 -15.02 -10.43
CA THR A 129 15.47 -15.95 -11.05
C THR A 129 15.95 -17.39 -11.04
N ASP A 130 17.19 -17.66 -10.57
CA ASP A 130 17.73 -19.01 -10.47
C ASP A 130 16.89 -19.82 -9.46
N ASN A 131 16.38 -20.95 -9.91
CA ASN A 131 15.51 -21.83 -9.11
C ASN A 131 14.23 -21.18 -8.57
N LEU A 132 13.79 -20.05 -9.11
CA LEU A 132 12.56 -19.35 -8.68
C LEU A 132 11.31 -20.20 -8.93
N ILE A 133 11.26 -20.93 -10.04
CA ILE A 133 10.10 -21.72 -10.45
C ILE A 133 10.19 -23.15 -9.92
N ASN A 134 9.26 -23.53 -9.06
CA ASN A 134 9.05 -24.91 -8.68
C ASN A 134 8.20 -25.61 -9.76
N SER A 135 8.80 -26.54 -10.51
CA SER A 135 8.14 -27.22 -11.63
C SER A 135 6.91 -28.03 -11.19
N LEU A 136 6.98 -28.71 -10.05
CA LEU A 136 5.85 -29.48 -9.52
C LEU A 136 4.67 -28.55 -9.14
N LEU A 137 4.97 -27.43 -8.47
CA LEU A 137 3.93 -26.47 -8.11
C LEU A 137 3.30 -25.83 -9.35
N LYS A 138 4.10 -25.51 -10.37
CA LYS A 138 3.61 -24.99 -11.64
C LYS A 138 2.72 -25.99 -12.39
N GLU A 139 3.03 -27.27 -12.30
CA GLU A 139 2.21 -28.34 -12.89
C GLU A 139 0.87 -28.49 -12.16
N GLN A 140 0.90 -28.50 -10.82
CA GLN A 140 -0.30 -28.67 -9.99
C GLN A 140 -1.20 -27.43 -10.00
N VAL A 141 -0.61 -26.23 -10.05
CA VAL A 141 -1.33 -24.94 -9.98
C VAL A 141 -0.76 -24.01 -11.07
N PRO A 142 -1.13 -24.16 -12.33
CA PRO A 142 -0.52 -23.42 -13.44
C PRO A 142 -0.53 -21.90 -13.29
N GLY A 143 -1.57 -21.35 -12.65
CA GLY A 143 -1.75 -19.90 -12.43
C GLY A 143 -0.86 -19.28 -11.35
N ILE A 144 -0.13 -20.09 -10.55
CA ILE A 144 0.62 -19.57 -9.38
C ILE A 144 1.73 -18.57 -9.74
N TYR A 145 2.32 -18.72 -10.92
CA TYR A 145 3.38 -17.85 -11.43
C TYR A 145 2.91 -16.87 -12.51
N PHE A 146 1.60 -16.71 -12.71
CA PHE A 146 1.11 -15.74 -13.68
C PHE A 146 1.53 -14.32 -13.30
N PRO A 147 2.00 -13.53 -14.27
CA PRO A 147 2.14 -12.10 -14.11
C PRO A 147 0.79 -11.47 -13.68
N MET A 148 0.82 -10.49 -12.80
CA MET A 148 -0.39 -9.92 -12.22
C MET A 148 -1.35 -9.34 -13.27
N GLY A 149 -0.83 -8.80 -14.37
CA GLY A 149 -1.67 -8.33 -15.48
C GLY A 149 -2.44 -9.44 -16.19
N GLN A 150 -1.88 -10.65 -16.28
CA GLN A 150 -2.61 -11.81 -16.80
C GLN A 150 -3.75 -12.22 -15.86
N THR A 151 -3.54 -12.19 -14.55
CA THR A 151 -4.62 -12.47 -13.59
C THR A 151 -5.72 -11.41 -13.65
N ALA A 152 -5.39 -10.16 -13.97
CA ALA A 152 -6.37 -9.09 -14.17
C ALA A 152 -7.23 -9.31 -15.44
N GLU A 153 -6.62 -9.83 -16.53
CA GLU A 153 -7.35 -10.25 -17.74
C GLU A 153 -8.26 -11.46 -17.46
N VAL A 154 -7.79 -12.42 -16.65
CA VAL A 154 -8.64 -13.56 -16.21
C VAL A 154 -9.87 -13.05 -15.47
N VAL A 155 -9.70 -12.13 -14.53
CA VAL A 155 -10.83 -11.53 -13.80
C VAL A 155 -11.77 -10.79 -14.74
N ALA A 156 -11.24 -9.94 -15.62
CA ALA A 156 -12.05 -9.18 -16.58
C ALA A 156 -12.92 -10.11 -17.45
N ARG A 157 -12.31 -11.17 -18.00
CA ARG A 157 -12.99 -12.14 -18.87
C ARG A 157 -13.96 -13.03 -18.10
N ARG A 158 -13.55 -13.61 -16.97
CA ARG A 158 -14.32 -14.57 -16.17
C ARG A 158 -15.59 -13.93 -15.58
N TYR A 159 -15.50 -12.66 -15.20
CA TYR A 159 -16.58 -11.94 -14.54
C TYR A 159 -17.22 -10.84 -15.40
N ASN A 160 -16.91 -10.83 -16.69
CA ASN A 160 -17.51 -9.91 -17.68
C ASN A 160 -17.36 -8.43 -17.29
N VAL A 161 -16.18 -8.02 -16.83
CA VAL A 161 -15.87 -6.61 -16.59
C VAL A 161 -15.32 -6.01 -17.88
N SER A 162 -16.10 -5.17 -18.52
CA SER A 162 -15.78 -4.62 -19.83
C SER A 162 -14.61 -3.63 -19.79
N ARG A 163 -13.98 -3.40 -20.93
CA ARG A 163 -12.93 -2.39 -21.09
C ARG A 163 -13.43 -0.98 -20.74
N GLU A 164 -14.62 -0.66 -21.17
CA GLU A 164 -15.24 0.64 -20.93
C GLU A 164 -15.47 0.90 -19.43
N GLU A 165 -16.01 -0.08 -18.70
CA GLU A 165 -16.16 0.01 -17.24
C GLU A 165 -14.81 0.23 -16.53
N GLN A 166 -13.76 -0.47 -16.97
CA GLN A 166 -12.41 -0.32 -16.43
C GLN A 166 -11.85 1.08 -16.67
N ASP A 167 -12.03 1.62 -17.87
CA ASP A 167 -11.55 2.97 -18.22
C ASP A 167 -12.35 4.07 -17.50
N LEU A 168 -13.67 3.91 -17.33
CA LEU A 168 -14.50 4.80 -16.50
C LEU A 168 -14.05 4.83 -15.04
N TYR A 169 -13.74 3.65 -14.48
CA TYR A 169 -13.23 3.55 -13.12
C TYR A 169 -11.85 4.23 -13.00
N ALA A 170 -10.95 4.00 -13.95
CA ALA A 170 -9.63 4.61 -13.97
C ALA A 170 -9.70 6.14 -14.06
N LEU A 171 -10.60 6.67 -14.91
CA LEU A 171 -10.86 8.10 -14.98
C LEU A 171 -11.34 8.66 -13.63
N GLN A 172 -12.28 7.97 -12.97
CA GLN A 172 -12.77 8.36 -11.65
C GLN A 172 -11.61 8.40 -10.62
N SER A 173 -10.70 7.41 -10.62
CA SER A 173 -9.54 7.39 -9.75
C SER A 173 -8.63 8.61 -9.99
N GLN A 174 -8.32 8.94 -11.25
CA GLN A 174 -7.50 10.11 -11.60
C GLN A 174 -8.15 11.42 -11.13
N GLN A 175 -9.45 11.59 -11.37
CA GLN A 175 -10.21 12.79 -10.98
C GLN A 175 -10.27 12.96 -9.45
N ARG A 176 -10.53 11.87 -8.71
CA ARG A 176 -10.57 11.88 -7.25
C ARG A 176 -9.23 12.27 -6.65
N THR A 177 -8.14 11.69 -7.16
CA THR A 177 -6.79 12.06 -6.71
C THR A 177 -6.44 13.51 -7.05
N ALA A 178 -6.78 13.99 -8.25
CA ALA A 178 -6.54 15.37 -8.61
C ALA A 178 -7.29 16.35 -7.68
N ALA A 179 -8.56 16.07 -7.40
CA ALA A 179 -9.36 16.86 -6.47
C ALA A 179 -8.78 16.83 -5.04
N ALA A 180 -8.35 15.65 -4.56
CA ALA A 180 -7.78 15.48 -3.24
C ALA A 180 -6.43 16.22 -3.11
N GLN A 181 -5.56 16.16 -4.13
CA GLN A 181 -4.30 16.92 -4.17
C GLN A 181 -4.56 18.43 -4.19
N ALA A 182 -5.51 18.90 -5.00
CA ALA A 182 -5.85 20.32 -5.06
C ALA A 182 -6.42 20.86 -3.73
N ALA A 183 -7.09 19.99 -2.97
CA ALA A 183 -7.63 20.31 -1.65
C ALA A 183 -6.62 20.11 -0.49
N GLY A 184 -5.37 19.70 -0.76
CA GLY A 184 -4.34 19.47 0.25
C GLY A 184 -4.62 18.28 1.17
N LEU A 185 -5.45 17.31 0.74
CA LEU A 185 -5.88 16.20 1.60
C LEU A 185 -4.75 15.22 1.94
N PHE A 186 -3.64 15.25 1.22
CA PHE A 186 -2.45 14.41 1.44
C PHE A 186 -1.32 15.12 2.19
N ASP A 187 -1.41 16.44 2.44
CA ASP A 187 -0.30 17.23 2.98
C ASP A 187 0.13 16.77 4.38
N ASP A 188 -0.83 16.41 5.23
CA ASP A 188 -0.55 15.93 6.59
C ASP A 188 0.09 14.54 6.66
N GLU A 189 0.01 13.77 5.59
CA GLU A 189 0.57 12.41 5.57
C GLU A 189 1.91 12.33 4.85
N ILE A 190 2.21 13.27 3.94
CA ILE A 190 3.45 13.29 3.17
C ILE A 190 4.54 14.05 3.92
N VAL A 191 5.72 13.42 4.06
CA VAL A 191 6.93 14.05 4.56
C VAL A 191 7.89 14.26 3.39
N ALA A 192 8.17 15.52 3.07
CA ALA A 192 9.06 15.89 1.97
C ALA A 192 10.46 15.30 2.18
N MET A 193 11.04 14.73 1.13
CA MET A 193 12.37 14.10 1.16
C MET A 193 13.26 14.69 0.07
N ALA A 194 14.41 15.25 0.49
CA ALA A 194 15.46 15.65 -0.43
C ALA A 194 16.18 14.41 -1.00
N VAL A 195 16.40 14.38 -2.30
CA VAL A 195 16.94 13.21 -3.00
C VAL A 195 17.91 13.60 -4.11
N LYS A 196 18.75 12.64 -4.50
CA LYS A 196 19.48 12.66 -5.76
C LYS A 196 18.85 11.66 -6.71
N TYR A 197 18.62 12.07 -7.96
CA TYR A 197 18.01 11.19 -8.95
C TYR A 197 18.72 11.27 -10.31
N ARG A 198 18.65 10.17 -11.05
CA ARG A 198 19.25 10.02 -12.37
C ARG A 198 18.27 10.47 -13.45
N VAL A 199 18.77 11.29 -14.36
CA VAL A 199 18.10 11.63 -15.63
C VAL A 199 19.00 11.19 -16.77
N GLU A 200 18.42 10.57 -17.78
CA GLU A 200 19.11 10.16 -19.00
C GLU A 200 18.48 10.90 -20.19
N ASP A 201 19.30 11.67 -20.90
CA ASP A 201 18.88 12.31 -22.14
C ASP A 201 18.66 11.25 -23.21
N LYS A 202 17.45 11.19 -23.74
CA LYS A 202 17.05 10.13 -24.69
C LYS A 202 17.78 10.19 -26.04
N ASN A 203 18.29 11.35 -26.42
CA ASN A 203 18.92 11.55 -27.72
C ASN A 203 20.42 11.28 -27.64
N SER A 204 21.08 11.74 -26.59
CA SER A 204 22.54 11.62 -26.42
C SER A 204 22.95 10.43 -25.54
N GLY A 205 22.04 9.82 -24.77
CA GLY A 205 22.37 8.82 -23.77
C GLY A 205 23.14 9.37 -22.56
N GLN A 206 23.34 10.70 -22.50
CA GLN A 206 24.08 11.31 -21.41
C GLN A 206 23.31 11.21 -20.10
N VAL A 207 23.99 10.75 -19.05
CA VAL A 207 23.44 10.59 -17.71
C VAL A 207 23.85 11.77 -16.82
N GLN A 208 22.88 12.36 -16.14
CA GLN A 208 23.08 13.39 -15.13
C GLN A 208 22.46 12.96 -13.79
N ILE A 209 23.10 13.34 -12.69
CA ILE A 209 22.55 13.21 -11.34
C ILE A 209 22.14 14.60 -10.88
N LEU A 210 20.86 14.74 -10.56
CA LEU A 210 20.26 16.01 -10.16
C LEU A 210 19.81 15.94 -8.70
N ASP A 211 19.83 17.07 -8.02
CA ASP A 211 19.19 17.24 -6.71
C ASP A 211 17.70 17.55 -6.89
N GLY A 212 16.88 17.06 -5.99
CA GLY A 212 15.42 17.29 -6.02
C GLY A 212 14.76 17.05 -4.68
N VAL A 213 13.46 17.31 -4.63
CA VAL A 213 12.60 17.01 -3.48
C VAL A 213 11.40 16.20 -3.96
N VAL A 214 11.01 15.19 -3.20
CA VAL A 214 9.74 14.47 -3.37
C VAL A 214 8.84 14.90 -2.21
N ASP A 215 7.87 15.74 -2.50
CA ASP A 215 6.93 16.37 -1.56
C ASP A 215 5.46 16.10 -1.91
N ARG A 216 5.21 15.35 -2.98
CA ARG A 216 3.87 14.96 -3.45
C ARG A 216 3.93 13.68 -4.27
N ASP A 217 2.75 13.12 -4.59
CA ASP A 217 2.64 11.97 -5.50
C ASP A 217 2.73 12.42 -6.96
N ASP A 218 3.66 11.82 -7.71
CA ASP A 218 3.98 12.19 -9.11
C ASP A 218 3.18 11.37 -10.15
N CYS A 219 2.36 10.41 -9.71
CA CYS A 219 1.72 9.47 -10.64
C CYS A 219 0.40 9.99 -11.22
N ASN A 220 -0.28 10.90 -10.54
CA ASN A 220 -1.56 11.46 -10.99
C ASN A 220 -1.46 12.15 -12.36
N ARG A 221 -2.49 11.96 -13.17
CA ARG A 221 -2.66 12.57 -14.50
C ARG A 221 -4.03 13.27 -14.55
N PRO A 222 -4.11 14.50 -14.05
CA PRO A 222 -5.38 15.23 -13.93
C PRO A 222 -6.08 15.46 -15.26
N ASP A 223 -5.34 15.52 -16.36
CA ASP A 223 -5.85 15.74 -17.72
C ASP A 223 -6.31 14.46 -18.42
N THR A 224 -6.47 13.35 -17.70
CA THR A 224 -6.95 12.08 -18.26
C THR A 224 -8.36 12.23 -18.78
N THR A 225 -8.63 11.73 -19.98
CA THR A 225 -9.97 11.67 -20.61
C THR A 225 -10.31 10.23 -20.98
N LEU A 226 -11.60 9.93 -21.13
CA LEU A 226 -12.04 8.60 -21.61
C LEU A 226 -11.51 8.30 -23.01
N GLU A 227 -11.47 9.29 -23.90
CA GLU A 227 -10.94 9.15 -25.24
C GLU A 227 -9.47 8.70 -25.23
N ASN A 228 -8.64 9.35 -24.37
CA ASN A 228 -7.25 8.98 -24.21
C ASN A 228 -7.08 7.57 -23.63
N LEU A 229 -7.92 7.17 -22.68
CA LEU A 229 -7.91 5.81 -22.12
C LEU A 229 -8.34 4.79 -23.18
N ALA A 230 -9.42 5.03 -23.91
CA ALA A 230 -9.93 4.14 -24.95
C ALA A 230 -8.89 3.90 -26.08
N GLY A 231 -8.06 4.90 -26.38
CA GLY A 231 -6.95 4.80 -27.34
C GLY A 231 -5.77 3.94 -26.91
N LEU A 232 -5.68 3.52 -25.64
CA LEU A 232 -4.57 2.70 -25.14
C LEU A 232 -4.73 1.24 -25.58
N LYS A 233 -3.62 0.64 -26.00
CA LYS A 233 -3.57 -0.79 -26.34
C LYS A 233 -3.55 -1.65 -25.09
N PRO A 234 -4.18 -2.84 -25.10
CA PRO A 234 -3.98 -3.86 -24.09
C PRO A 234 -2.49 -4.21 -23.92
N VAL A 235 -2.08 -4.55 -22.69
CA VAL A 235 -0.67 -4.80 -22.37
C VAL A 235 -0.38 -6.29 -22.15
N PHE A 236 -1.37 -7.05 -21.69
CA PHE A 236 -1.15 -8.42 -21.19
C PHE A 236 -1.77 -9.53 -22.04
N ALA A 237 -2.63 -9.18 -22.99
CA ALA A 237 -3.21 -10.07 -23.99
C ALA A 237 -3.50 -9.27 -25.26
N GLU A 238 -3.42 -9.91 -26.43
CA GLU A 238 -3.60 -9.24 -27.72
C GLU A 238 -5.04 -8.70 -27.88
N ASP A 239 -6.02 -9.49 -27.45
CA ASP A 239 -7.46 -9.17 -27.40
C ASP A 239 -7.93 -8.80 -25.99
N GLY A 240 -7.02 -8.31 -25.14
CA GLY A 240 -7.27 -7.99 -23.74
C GLY A 240 -8.00 -6.67 -23.52
N SER A 241 -8.28 -6.41 -22.25
CA SER A 241 -8.95 -5.18 -21.81
C SER A 241 -8.12 -4.36 -20.81
N VAL A 242 -7.07 -4.97 -20.26
CA VAL A 242 -6.20 -4.33 -19.25
C VAL A 242 -5.11 -3.53 -19.94
N THR A 243 -5.05 -2.23 -19.63
CA THR A 243 -4.11 -1.29 -20.22
C THR A 243 -3.25 -0.61 -19.16
N ALA A 244 -2.24 0.13 -19.58
CA ALA A 244 -1.48 0.98 -18.66
C ALA A 244 -2.33 2.09 -18.00
N GLY A 245 -3.47 2.45 -18.60
CA GLY A 245 -4.36 3.50 -18.08
C GLY A 245 -5.31 3.01 -16.99
N ASN A 246 -5.69 1.72 -17.02
CA ASN A 246 -6.61 1.12 -16.05
C ASN A 246 -5.92 0.13 -15.08
N SER A 247 -4.58 0.24 -14.98
CA SER A 247 -3.71 -0.49 -14.07
C SER A 247 -3.00 0.46 -13.12
N SER A 248 -2.59 -0.04 -11.94
CA SER A 248 -1.77 0.74 -11.00
C SER A 248 -0.42 1.13 -11.60
N GLN A 249 0.09 2.30 -11.20
CA GLN A 249 1.42 2.75 -11.61
C GLN A 249 2.50 2.06 -10.76
N LEU A 250 3.52 1.47 -11.40
CA LEU A 250 4.73 1.04 -10.71
C LEU A 250 5.42 2.26 -10.09
N SER A 251 5.64 2.21 -8.79
CA SER A 251 6.09 3.37 -8.02
C SER A 251 7.03 2.97 -6.89
N ASP A 252 7.82 3.93 -6.46
CA ASP A 252 8.73 3.82 -5.32
C ASP A 252 8.23 4.69 -4.17
N GLY A 253 8.38 4.24 -2.93
CA GLY A 253 7.98 4.99 -1.75
C GLY A 253 8.00 4.18 -0.47
N ALA A 254 7.82 4.86 0.67
CA ALA A 254 7.74 4.28 2.00
C ALA A 254 6.60 4.89 2.82
N SER A 255 6.02 4.10 3.71
CA SER A 255 5.02 4.55 4.69
C SER A 255 5.24 3.81 6.01
N MET A 256 5.29 4.57 7.11
CA MET A 256 5.47 4.03 8.44
C MET A 256 4.36 4.55 9.37
N THR A 257 3.95 3.71 10.31
CA THR A 257 2.82 3.92 11.22
C THR A 257 3.28 3.69 12.65
N LEU A 258 2.92 4.58 13.55
CA LEU A 258 3.17 4.46 14.99
C LEU A 258 1.98 3.75 15.64
N VAL A 259 2.22 2.53 16.11
CA VAL A 259 1.23 1.66 16.75
C VAL A 259 1.55 1.55 18.23
N MET A 260 0.56 1.76 19.09
CA MET A 260 0.75 1.73 20.54
C MET A 260 -0.39 1.02 21.27
N SER A 261 -0.14 0.62 22.52
CA SER A 261 -1.23 0.40 23.45
C SER A 261 -1.94 1.72 23.76
N LEU A 262 -3.26 1.71 23.90
CA LEU A 262 -4.04 2.91 24.26
C LEU A 262 -3.51 3.52 25.56
N GLU A 263 -3.24 2.69 26.55
CA GLU A 263 -2.69 3.10 27.84
C GLU A 263 -1.39 3.90 27.69
N ARG A 264 -0.45 3.39 26.87
CA ARG A 264 0.82 4.08 26.65
C ARG A 264 0.66 5.38 25.88
N ALA A 265 -0.21 5.39 24.87
CA ALA A 265 -0.51 6.62 24.11
C ALA A 265 -1.06 7.72 25.01
N LEU A 266 -2.02 7.39 25.88
CA LEU A 266 -2.61 8.35 26.83
C LEU A 266 -1.57 8.81 27.89
N ALA A 267 -0.74 7.92 28.40
CA ALA A 267 0.32 8.26 29.34
C ALA A 267 1.36 9.24 28.76
N LEU A 268 1.57 9.19 27.44
CA LEU A 268 2.41 10.14 26.71
C LEU A 268 1.68 11.43 26.27
N GLY A 269 0.38 11.57 26.60
CA GLY A 269 -0.43 12.72 26.21
C GLY A 269 -0.76 12.77 24.71
N LEU A 270 -0.62 11.63 24.01
CA LEU A 270 -0.88 11.54 22.58
C LEU A 270 -2.38 11.39 22.29
N LYS A 271 -2.79 11.85 21.11
CA LYS A 271 -4.18 11.72 20.63
C LYS A 271 -4.21 10.68 19.51
N PRO A 272 -4.60 9.42 19.79
CA PRO A 272 -4.70 8.40 18.77
C PRO A 272 -5.72 8.77 17.70
N LYS A 273 -5.46 8.34 16.45
CA LYS A 273 -6.36 8.58 15.32
C LYS A 273 -7.44 7.51 15.21
N ALA A 274 -7.07 6.24 15.44
CA ALA A 274 -8.00 5.11 15.32
C ALA A 274 -7.57 3.95 16.20
N PHE A 275 -8.54 3.10 16.58
CA PHE A 275 -8.30 1.75 17.09
C PHE A 275 -8.04 0.78 15.96
N PHE A 276 -7.12 -0.16 16.17
CA PHE A 276 -7.01 -1.36 15.34
C PHE A 276 -8.02 -2.40 15.84
N ARG A 277 -8.99 -2.78 14.99
CA ARG A 277 -10.08 -3.68 15.37
C ARG A 277 -9.92 -5.11 14.90
N GLY A 278 -9.05 -5.34 13.93
CA GLY A 278 -8.75 -6.69 13.47
C GLY A 278 -8.17 -6.77 12.07
N PHE A 279 -7.69 -7.95 11.75
CA PHE A 279 -7.11 -8.29 10.46
C PHE A 279 -7.42 -9.73 10.10
N THR A 280 -7.72 -9.99 8.83
CA THR A 280 -7.88 -11.35 8.30
C THR A 280 -7.23 -11.49 6.94
N VAL A 281 -6.92 -12.74 6.60
CA VAL A 281 -6.47 -13.14 5.27
C VAL A 281 -7.30 -14.32 4.79
N ALA A 282 -7.41 -14.46 3.47
CA ALA A 282 -8.03 -15.60 2.81
C ALA A 282 -7.24 -15.98 1.57
N GLY A 283 -7.21 -17.27 1.21
CA GLY A 283 -6.70 -17.74 -0.08
C GLY A 283 -7.82 -17.77 -1.12
N CYS A 284 -7.43 -17.69 -2.39
CA CYS A 284 -8.26 -17.95 -3.56
C CYS A 284 -7.38 -18.52 -4.68
N GLU A 285 -7.99 -18.85 -5.82
CA GLU A 285 -7.24 -19.34 -6.96
C GLU A 285 -6.21 -18.30 -7.44
N PRO A 286 -4.95 -18.70 -7.65
CA PRO A 286 -3.88 -17.76 -8.02
C PRO A 286 -4.11 -17.04 -9.35
N ASP A 287 -4.75 -17.68 -10.32
CA ASP A 287 -5.02 -17.11 -11.64
C ASP A 287 -6.04 -15.96 -11.60
N GLU A 288 -6.80 -15.84 -10.53
CA GLU A 288 -7.76 -14.75 -10.28
C GLU A 288 -7.48 -14.02 -8.96
N MET A 289 -6.21 -13.91 -8.55
CA MET A 289 -5.80 -13.31 -7.27
C MET A 289 -6.48 -11.97 -6.96
N GLY A 290 -6.87 -11.23 -7.99
CA GLY A 290 -7.53 -9.93 -7.87
C GLY A 290 -8.81 -9.94 -7.04
N ILE A 291 -9.50 -11.08 -6.95
CA ILE A 291 -10.76 -11.20 -6.20
C ILE A 291 -10.57 -11.56 -4.70
N GLY A 292 -9.33 -11.68 -4.24
CA GLY A 292 -9.02 -12.02 -2.84
C GLY A 292 -9.83 -11.26 -1.77
N PRO A 293 -10.11 -9.93 -1.92
CA PRO A 293 -10.97 -9.19 -1.02
C PRO A 293 -12.38 -9.77 -0.82
N VAL A 294 -12.94 -10.40 -1.85
CA VAL A 294 -14.28 -11.02 -1.79
C VAL A 294 -14.35 -12.13 -0.74
N PHE A 295 -13.22 -12.74 -0.40
CA PHE A 295 -13.11 -13.79 0.61
C PHE A 295 -12.65 -13.24 1.97
N SER A 296 -11.69 -12.31 1.99
CA SER A 296 -11.13 -11.80 3.25
C SER A 296 -12.06 -10.81 3.97
N VAL A 297 -12.81 -9.97 3.23
CA VAL A 297 -13.74 -8.99 3.81
C VAL A 297 -14.89 -9.66 4.58
N PRO A 298 -15.68 -10.60 3.99
CA PRO A 298 -16.76 -11.24 4.73
C PRO A 298 -16.27 -12.02 5.95
N LYS A 299 -15.07 -12.61 5.85
CA LYS A 299 -14.44 -13.31 6.99
C LYS A 299 -14.18 -12.36 8.16
N LEU A 300 -13.68 -11.15 7.91
CA LEU A 300 -13.43 -10.15 8.94
C LEU A 300 -14.73 -9.61 9.53
N LEU A 301 -15.68 -9.22 8.68
CA LEU A 301 -16.97 -8.68 9.10
C LEU A 301 -17.72 -9.68 9.97
N LYS A 302 -17.80 -10.96 9.56
CA LYS A 302 -18.39 -12.03 10.38
C LYS A 302 -17.73 -12.16 11.75
N ALA A 303 -16.39 -12.12 11.81
CA ALA A 303 -15.65 -12.24 13.07
C ALA A 303 -15.88 -11.04 14.02
N LYS A 304 -16.33 -9.91 13.48
CA LYS A 304 -16.60 -8.68 14.24
C LYS A 304 -18.09 -8.40 14.45
N GLY A 305 -18.98 -9.23 13.90
CA GLY A 305 -20.42 -9.02 13.98
C GLY A 305 -20.91 -7.80 13.22
N LEU A 306 -20.20 -7.44 12.13
CA LEU A 306 -20.49 -6.29 11.29
C LEU A 306 -21.01 -6.74 9.92
N GLN A 307 -21.71 -5.82 9.24
CA GLN A 307 -22.15 -5.93 7.86
C GLN A 307 -21.41 -4.91 6.98
N VAL A 308 -21.51 -5.02 5.66
CA VAL A 308 -20.92 -4.06 4.72
C VAL A 308 -21.42 -2.64 4.94
N ASP A 309 -22.71 -2.49 5.26
CA ASP A 309 -23.34 -1.19 5.49
C ASP A 309 -22.87 -0.49 6.78
N ASP A 310 -22.32 -1.23 7.75
CA ASP A 310 -21.73 -0.66 8.97
C ASP A 310 -20.41 0.04 8.71
N ILE A 311 -19.81 -0.16 7.53
CA ILE A 311 -18.51 0.41 7.18
C ILE A 311 -18.70 1.71 6.43
N ASP A 312 -18.16 2.78 7.01
CA ASP A 312 -18.31 4.13 6.49
C ASP A 312 -17.37 4.43 5.31
N LEU A 313 -16.12 3.91 5.36
CA LEU A 313 -15.11 4.13 4.32
C LEU A 313 -14.37 2.85 3.97
N TRP A 314 -14.03 2.74 2.68
CA TRP A 314 -13.34 1.61 2.09
C TRP A 314 -12.12 2.08 1.30
N GLU A 315 -10.95 1.56 1.66
CA GLU A 315 -9.72 1.65 0.87
C GLU A 315 -9.42 0.25 0.32
N LEU A 316 -9.82 -0.02 -0.92
CA LEU A 316 -9.44 -1.23 -1.64
C LEU A 316 -8.34 -0.90 -2.64
N ASN A 317 -7.20 -1.56 -2.54
CA ASN A 317 -6.07 -1.29 -3.42
C ASN A 317 -6.41 -1.49 -4.89
N GLU A 318 -6.16 -0.47 -5.68
CA GLU A 318 -6.41 -0.45 -7.12
C GLU A 318 -5.23 -1.06 -7.89
N ALA A 319 -4.98 -2.36 -7.72
CA ALA A 319 -3.97 -3.03 -8.55
C ALA A 319 -4.35 -2.96 -10.03
N PHE A 320 -5.63 -3.23 -10.34
CA PHE A 320 -6.25 -3.12 -11.66
C PHE A 320 -7.72 -2.72 -11.51
N ALA A 321 -8.27 -1.98 -12.48
CA ALA A 321 -9.67 -1.58 -12.47
C ALA A 321 -10.61 -2.80 -12.50
N SER A 322 -10.28 -3.86 -13.24
CA SER A 322 -11.10 -5.07 -13.36
C SER A 322 -11.40 -5.71 -12.01
N GLN A 323 -10.38 -5.92 -11.17
CA GLN A 323 -10.55 -6.56 -9.86
C GLN A 323 -11.24 -5.62 -8.85
N CYS A 324 -11.02 -4.30 -8.95
CA CYS A 324 -11.68 -3.31 -8.12
C CYS A 324 -13.19 -3.30 -8.35
N LEU A 325 -13.58 -3.23 -9.62
CA LEU A 325 -14.99 -3.24 -10.03
C LEU A 325 -15.68 -4.53 -9.59
N TYR A 326 -15.08 -5.69 -9.88
CA TYR A 326 -15.66 -6.96 -9.46
C TYR A 326 -15.80 -7.05 -7.95
N SER A 327 -14.74 -6.75 -7.20
CA SER A 327 -14.75 -6.85 -5.73
C SER A 327 -15.77 -5.89 -5.11
N ARG A 328 -15.80 -4.62 -5.56
CA ARG A 328 -16.78 -3.63 -5.11
C ARG A 328 -18.22 -4.09 -5.36
N ASN A 329 -18.51 -4.51 -6.59
CA ASN A 329 -19.86 -4.93 -6.98
C ASN A 329 -20.29 -6.22 -6.26
N ARG A 330 -19.39 -7.20 -6.13
CA ARG A 330 -19.65 -8.47 -5.44
C ARG A 330 -19.88 -8.30 -3.94
N LEU A 331 -19.19 -7.36 -3.31
CA LEU A 331 -19.35 -7.00 -1.91
C LEU A 331 -20.47 -5.97 -1.69
N GLN A 332 -21.07 -5.44 -2.76
CA GLN A 332 -22.12 -4.41 -2.71
C GLN A 332 -21.67 -3.13 -1.99
N ILE A 333 -20.41 -2.73 -2.18
CA ILE A 333 -19.87 -1.52 -1.56
C ILE A 333 -20.33 -0.29 -2.37
N ASP A 334 -20.92 0.69 -1.67
CA ASP A 334 -21.32 1.95 -2.28
C ASP A 334 -20.09 2.72 -2.80
N ASN A 335 -20.14 3.12 -4.06
CA ASN A 335 -19.07 3.89 -4.70
C ASN A 335 -18.79 5.24 -4.03
N ALA A 336 -19.76 5.81 -3.31
CA ALA A 336 -19.58 7.06 -2.56
C ALA A 336 -18.69 6.88 -1.32
N ARG A 337 -18.53 5.65 -0.81
CA ARG A 337 -17.71 5.30 0.36
C ARG A 337 -16.39 4.59 -0.02
N TYR A 338 -16.11 4.44 -1.31
CA TYR A 338 -15.07 3.56 -1.84
C TYR A 338 -13.98 4.37 -2.54
N ASN A 339 -12.73 4.25 -2.09
CA ASN A 339 -11.56 4.96 -2.63
C ASN A 339 -11.85 6.44 -2.91
N VAL A 340 -12.37 7.12 -1.90
CA VAL A 340 -13.00 8.45 -2.04
C VAL A 340 -12.05 9.55 -2.54
N ASN A 341 -10.74 9.35 -2.38
CA ASN A 341 -9.68 10.26 -2.82
C ASN A 341 -8.78 9.62 -3.90
N GLY A 342 -9.30 8.63 -4.63
CA GLY A 342 -8.54 7.85 -5.61
C GLY A 342 -7.70 6.75 -4.97
N GLY A 343 -6.85 6.10 -5.75
CA GLY A 343 -6.06 4.97 -5.29
C GLY A 343 -4.86 4.68 -6.18
N SER A 344 -4.38 3.44 -6.21
CA SER A 344 -3.10 3.07 -6.82
C SER A 344 -3.03 3.27 -8.34
N ILE A 345 -4.15 3.33 -9.06
CA ILE A 345 -4.18 3.68 -10.49
C ILE A 345 -3.66 5.10 -10.70
N SER A 346 -4.02 6.02 -9.80
CA SER A 346 -3.71 7.45 -9.90
C SER A 346 -2.58 7.90 -8.96
N ILE A 347 -2.45 7.29 -7.78
CA ILE A 347 -1.42 7.64 -6.78
C ILE A 347 -0.14 6.84 -6.99
N GLY A 348 -0.27 5.53 -7.35
CA GLY A 348 0.84 4.60 -7.47
C GLY A 348 0.75 3.41 -6.51
N HIS A 349 1.52 2.35 -6.81
CA HIS A 349 1.50 1.09 -6.07
C HIS A 349 2.91 0.57 -5.77
N PRO A 350 3.61 1.14 -4.78
CA PRO A 350 4.79 0.50 -4.19
C PRO A 350 4.29 -0.67 -3.34
N PHE A 351 4.54 -1.92 -3.76
CA PHE A 351 3.84 -3.12 -3.25
C PHE A 351 3.87 -3.23 -1.72
N GLY A 352 5.05 -3.23 -1.12
CA GLY A 352 5.21 -3.34 0.33
C GLY A 352 4.65 -2.17 1.12
N MET A 353 4.65 -0.96 0.53
CA MET A 353 4.20 0.27 1.17
C MET A 353 2.68 0.42 1.20
N THR A 354 1.99 0.00 0.14
CA THR A 354 0.61 0.42 -0.15
C THR A 354 -0.36 0.23 1.00
N GLY A 355 -0.31 -0.92 1.68
CA GLY A 355 -1.21 -1.19 2.81
C GLY A 355 -1.06 -0.22 3.98
N SER A 356 0.17 0.19 4.32
CA SER A 356 0.43 1.18 5.36
C SER A 356 -0.02 2.58 4.93
N ARG A 357 0.22 2.97 3.66
CA ARG A 357 -0.30 4.22 3.09
C ARG A 357 -1.82 4.31 3.22
N GLN A 358 -2.51 3.25 2.83
CA GLN A 358 -3.98 3.21 2.90
C GLN A 358 -4.49 3.32 4.34
N VAL A 359 -3.82 2.68 5.31
CA VAL A 359 -4.16 2.86 6.73
C VAL A 359 -4.01 4.31 7.15
N GLY A 360 -2.87 4.93 6.84
CA GLY A 360 -2.60 6.33 7.21
C GLY A 360 -3.62 7.31 6.61
N HIS A 361 -4.02 7.08 5.36
CA HIS A 361 -5.03 7.88 4.67
C HIS A 361 -6.44 7.64 5.25
N LEU A 362 -6.84 6.38 5.38
CA LEU A 362 -8.15 5.99 5.90
C LEU A 362 -8.43 6.59 7.28
N VAL A 363 -7.49 6.48 8.21
CA VAL A 363 -7.73 6.98 9.59
C VAL A 363 -7.86 8.51 9.64
N ARG A 364 -7.20 9.24 8.74
CA ARG A 364 -7.37 10.69 8.58
C ARG A 364 -8.73 11.03 7.98
N GLU A 365 -9.15 10.31 6.95
CA GLU A 365 -10.46 10.53 6.32
C GLU A 365 -11.62 10.22 7.27
N LEU A 366 -11.51 9.18 8.08
CA LEU A 366 -12.50 8.88 9.13
C LEU A 366 -12.64 10.07 10.11
N GLN A 367 -11.52 10.62 10.56
CA GLN A 367 -11.55 11.79 11.46
C GLN A 367 -12.08 13.04 10.76
N ARG A 368 -11.59 13.35 9.55
CA ARG A 368 -11.99 14.54 8.78
C ARG A 368 -13.48 14.56 8.49
N ARG A 369 -14.08 13.40 8.23
CA ARG A 369 -15.50 13.24 7.92
C ARG A 369 -16.37 12.89 9.15
N ASN A 370 -15.77 12.77 10.34
CA ASN A 370 -16.45 12.34 11.57
C ASN A 370 -17.18 10.99 11.41
N LEU A 371 -16.51 10.03 10.75
CA LEU A 371 -16.99 8.69 10.49
C LEU A 371 -16.40 7.70 11.50
N ARG A 372 -16.96 6.49 11.59
CA ARG A 372 -16.59 5.53 12.63
C ARG A 372 -15.72 4.40 12.11
N TYR A 373 -16.22 3.59 11.20
CA TYR A 373 -15.53 2.38 10.74
C TYR A 373 -14.95 2.54 9.36
N GLY A 374 -13.73 2.06 9.18
CA GLY A 374 -13.09 1.98 7.89
C GLY A 374 -12.35 0.67 7.67
N ILE A 375 -12.35 0.22 6.43
CA ILE A 375 -11.63 -0.98 6.00
C ILE A 375 -10.54 -0.62 5.00
N VAL A 376 -9.34 -1.20 5.22
CA VAL A 376 -8.31 -1.34 4.20
C VAL A 376 -8.29 -2.79 3.73
N THR A 377 -8.40 -3.00 2.43
CA THR A 377 -8.38 -4.35 1.85
C THR A 377 -7.63 -4.36 0.52
N MET A 378 -7.09 -5.52 0.15
CA MET A 378 -6.36 -5.67 -1.10
C MET A 378 -6.28 -7.11 -1.57
N CYS A 379 -6.17 -7.27 -2.87
CA CYS A 379 -5.72 -8.48 -3.51
C CYS A 379 -4.21 -8.66 -3.30
N VAL A 380 -3.76 -9.90 -3.28
CA VAL A 380 -2.37 -10.25 -2.98
C VAL A 380 -1.90 -11.31 -3.95
N GLY A 381 -0.74 -11.11 -4.56
CA GLY A 381 -0.13 -12.06 -5.49
C GLY A 381 -0.10 -13.49 -4.93
N GLY A 382 -0.20 -14.49 -5.81
CA GLY A 382 -0.27 -15.89 -5.43
C GLY A 382 -1.66 -16.37 -4.98
N GLY A 383 -2.73 -15.56 -5.15
CA GLY A 383 -4.10 -15.96 -4.84
C GLY A 383 -4.48 -15.75 -3.38
N MET A 384 -4.44 -14.51 -2.89
CA MET A 384 -4.83 -14.18 -1.51
C MET A 384 -5.59 -12.85 -1.46
N GLY A 385 -6.33 -12.65 -0.36
CA GLY A 385 -6.89 -11.37 0.06
C GLY A 385 -6.49 -11.04 1.49
N ALA A 386 -6.33 -9.76 1.79
CA ALA A 386 -6.04 -9.26 3.13
C ALA A 386 -6.97 -8.09 3.45
N THR A 387 -7.44 -8.02 4.70
CA THR A 387 -8.41 -7.02 5.15
C THR A 387 -8.14 -6.60 6.59
N GLY A 388 -8.01 -5.30 6.85
CA GLY A 388 -7.88 -4.69 8.17
C GLY A 388 -9.06 -3.76 8.48
N LEU A 389 -9.56 -3.79 9.72
CA LEU A 389 -10.64 -2.96 10.24
C LEU A 389 -10.09 -1.96 11.23
N PHE A 390 -10.47 -0.71 11.06
CA PHE A 390 -10.11 0.42 11.92
C PHE A 390 -11.36 1.16 12.39
N GLU A 391 -11.32 1.64 13.62
CA GLU A 391 -12.40 2.46 14.22
C GLU A 391 -11.81 3.79 14.69
N ALA A 392 -12.34 4.90 14.21
CA ALA A 392 -11.89 6.24 14.61
C ALA A 392 -12.01 6.45 16.14
N VAL A 393 -11.01 7.08 16.75
CA VAL A 393 -11.13 7.59 18.11
C VAL A 393 -12.00 8.86 18.06
N ARG A 394 -13.07 8.89 18.84
CA ARG A 394 -14.02 9.99 18.93
C ARG A 394 -13.84 10.78 20.23
#